data_276318a0d0e9af0e5ac2d23b69326a1b
#
_entry.id   276318a0d0e9af0e5ac2d23b69326a1b
#
_cell.length_a   1.000
_cell.length_b   1.000
_cell.length_c   1.000
_cell.angle_alpha   90.00
_cell.angle_beta   90.00
_cell.angle_gamma   90.00
#
_symmetry.space_group_name_H-M   'P 1'
#
loop_
_entity.id
_entity.type
_entity.pdbx_description
1 polymer ?
#
loop_
_entity_poly.entity_id
_entity_poly.type
_entity_poly.pdbx_seq_one_letter_code
_entity_poly.pdbx_strand_id
1 'polypeptide(L)'
;MYELGYAKLHRLSSIMGIREQKMLEAVAIKYRDKAINVVFDVDDVLNNLNDYVFGTLGLPEPDTFKVNESSLYTAEQKKAIMTMYGTADTFRHLQYDSLCKNLPDLETIDDVHVWINSVCFTHEIADVKLEQLRQYTPGLDEDHIIFQITSDGSSKRELSCGTIMVEDNILNLFKHEETPIKILIDKSYNKAEVYGTHDETHGIIRVKSLAGALCVIDCFISLSR
;
A
#
# COMPACT_ATOMS: atom_id res chain seq x y z
N MET A 1 -23.49 11.92 16.25
CA MET A 1 -22.72 10.83 15.63
C MET A 1 -23.03 10.64 14.14
N TYR A 2 -24.27 10.60 13.70
CA TYR A 2 -24.64 10.44 12.27
C TYR A 2 -24.21 11.60 11.35
N GLU A 3 -24.20 12.84 11.81
CA GLU A 3 -23.82 14.01 10.99
C GLU A 3 -22.31 14.07 10.62
N LEU A 4 -21.43 13.59 11.50
CA LEU A 4 -20.00 13.51 11.20
C LEU A 4 -19.69 12.45 10.13
N GLY A 5 -20.42 11.33 10.12
CA GLY A 5 -20.31 10.30 9.09
C GLY A 5 -20.72 10.80 7.70
N TYR A 6 -21.78 11.58 7.60
CA TYR A 6 -22.24 12.14 6.31
C TYR A 6 -21.27 13.18 5.73
N ALA A 7 -20.65 14.03 6.56
CA ALA A 7 -19.65 14.99 6.09
C ALA A 7 -18.37 14.29 5.57
N LYS A 8 -17.98 13.16 6.19
CA LYS A 8 -16.85 12.32 5.73
C LYS A 8 -17.18 11.57 4.43
N LEU A 9 -18.40 11.02 4.30
CA LEU A 9 -18.89 10.39 3.06
C LEU A 9 -18.90 11.37 1.88
N HIS A 10 -19.22 12.65 2.11
CA HIS A 10 -19.15 13.67 1.05
C HIS A 10 -17.73 13.95 0.55
N ARG A 11 -16.71 13.81 1.40
CA ARG A 11 -15.31 13.88 0.98
C ARG A 11 -14.87 12.66 0.17
N LEU A 12 -15.46 11.50 0.44
CA LEU A 12 -15.18 10.28 -0.31
C LEU A 12 -15.74 10.30 -1.73
N SER A 13 -16.80 11.07 -2.02
CA SER A 13 -17.36 11.15 -3.36
C SER A 13 -16.40 11.71 -4.42
N SER A 14 -15.32 12.38 -3.99
CA SER A 14 -14.22 12.81 -4.87
C SER A 14 -13.12 11.77 -5.03
N ILE A 15 -13.12 10.70 -4.20
CA ILE A 15 -12.06 9.70 -4.14
C ILE A 15 -12.54 8.36 -4.69
N MET A 16 -13.80 7.99 -4.43
CA MET A 16 -14.37 6.70 -4.82
C MET A 16 -15.79 6.84 -5.33
N GLY A 17 -16.22 5.89 -6.17
CA GLY A 17 -17.58 5.82 -6.70
C GLY A 17 -18.63 5.38 -5.67
N ILE A 18 -19.90 5.49 -6.03
CA ILE A 18 -21.04 5.10 -5.15
C ILE A 18 -21.00 3.61 -4.79
N ARG A 19 -20.47 2.77 -5.69
CA ARG A 19 -20.39 1.32 -5.48
C ARG A 19 -19.39 0.98 -4.39
N GLU A 20 -18.21 1.57 -4.45
CA GLU A 20 -17.14 1.41 -3.46
C GLU A 20 -17.60 1.93 -2.10
N GLN A 21 -18.34 3.05 -2.05
CA GLN A 21 -18.91 3.59 -0.82
C GLN A 21 -19.89 2.60 -0.17
N LYS A 22 -20.82 2.04 -0.94
CA LYS A 22 -21.77 1.03 -0.45
C LYS A 22 -21.08 -0.24 0.03
N MET A 23 -20.01 -0.66 -0.65
CA MET A 23 -19.20 -1.80 -0.23
C MET A 23 -18.51 -1.49 1.10
N LEU A 24 -17.91 -0.30 1.23
CA LEU A 24 -17.25 0.14 2.46
C LEU A 24 -18.21 0.13 3.64
N GLU A 25 -19.41 0.70 3.47
CA GLU A 25 -20.48 0.71 4.47
C GLU A 25 -20.91 -0.70 4.88
N ALA A 26 -21.14 -1.59 3.91
CA ALA A 26 -21.57 -2.96 4.15
C ALA A 26 -20.53 -3.78 4.92
N VAL A 27 -19.22 -3.56 4.63
CA VAL A 27 -18.14 -4.20 5.36
C VAL A 27 -17.99 -3.59 6.74
N ALA A 28 -18.03 -2.26 6.88
CA ALA A 28 -17.94 -1.56 8.17
C ALA A 28 -18.97 -2.07 9.19
N ILE A 29 -20.21 -2.31 8.75
CA ILE A 29 -21.25 -2.89 9.60
C ILE A 29 -20.84 -4.27 10.17
N LYS A 30 -20.16 -5.10 9.36
CA LYS A 30 -19.68 -6.44 9.81
C LYS A 30 -18.51 -6.37 10.78
N TYR A 31 -17.79 -5.24 10.77
CA TYR A 31 -16.62 -4.99 11.63
C TYR A 31 -16.93 -4.09 12.83
N ARG A 32 -18.22 -3.80 13.06
CA ARG A 32 -18.65 -3.05 14.26
C ARG A 32 -18.18 -3.80 15.52
N ASP A 33 -17.52 -3.07 16.41
CA ASP A 33 -16.97 -3.57 17.68
C ASP A 33 -15.94 -4.71 17.52
N LYS A 34 -15.25 -4.77 16.36
CA LYS A 34 -14.16 -5.72 16.11
C LYS A 34 -12.84 -4.99 15.90
N ALA A 35 -11.75 -5.72 16.17
CA ALA A 35 -10.41 -5.23 15.85
C ALA A 35 -10.26 -4.98 14.32
N ILE A 36 -9.65 -3.86 13.98
CA ILE A 36 -9.37 -3.43 12.61
C ILE A 36 -7.85 -3.46 12.43
N ASN A 37 -7.36 -4.34 11.58
CA ASN A 37 -5.96 -4.43 11.22
C ASN A 37 -5.74 -3.77 9.85
N VAL A 38 -4.96 -2.69 9.82
CA VAL A 38 -4.60 -1.95 8.60
C VAL A 38 -3.18 -2.31 8.22
N VAL A 39 -3.01 -2.91 7.05
CA VAL A 39 -1.73 -3.40 6.55
C VAL A 39 -1.25 -2.52 5.41
N PHE A 40 -0.06 -1.94 5.52
CA PHE A 40 0.57 -1.14 4.48
C PHE A 40 1.76 -1.88 3.86
N ASP A 41 1.87 -1.81 2.53
CA ASP A 41 3.16 -2.00 1.88
C ASP A 41 4.07 -0.78 2.11
N VAL A 42 5.36 -0.94 1.82
CA VAL A 42 6.36 0.13 1.96
C VAL A 42 6.68 0.76 0.61
N ASP A 43 7.09 -0.05 -0.35
CA ASP A 43 7.61 0.44 -1.62
C ASP A 43 6.48 1.00 -2.48
N ASP A 44 6.65 2.23 -2.96
CA ASP A 44 5.65 2.98 -3.76
C ASP A 44 4.29 3.24 -3.07
N VAL A 45 4.14 2.81 -1.82
CA VAL A 45 3.00 3.14 -0.94
C VAL A 45 3.41 4.18 0.09
N LEU A 46 4.44 3.91 0.88
CA LEU A 46 4.96 4.81 1.91
C LEU A 46 6.18 5.60 1.42
N ASN A 47 6.93 5.07 0.48
CA ASN A 47 8.11 5.70 -0.13
C ASN A 47 7.97 5.84 -1.65
N ASN A 48 8.99 6.39 -2.29
CA ASN A 48 9.03 6.69 -3.72
C ASN A 48 10.03 5.80 -4.49
N LEU A 49 10.04 4.49 -4.26
CA LEU A 49 11.06 3.59 -4.82
C LEU A 49 11.18 3.70 -6.35
N ASN A 50 10.08 3.56 -7.08
CA ASN A 50 10.11 3.62 -8.53
C ASN A 50 10.49 5.01 -9.04
N ASP A 51 9.93 6.09 -8.48
CA ASP A 51 10.30 7.46 -8.86
C ASP A 51 11.82 7.68 -8.71
N TYR A 52 12.41 7.17 -7.62
CA TYR A 52 13.83 7.29 -7.36
C TYR A 52 14.66 6.47 -8.35
N VAL A 53 14.32 5.20 -8.57
CA VAL A 53 15.07 4.28 -9.44
C VAL A 53 15.03 4.76 -10.90
N PHE A 54 13.83 5.03 -11.43
CA PHE A 54 13.67 5.45 -12.82
C PHE A 54 14.20 6.87 -13.05
N GLY A 55 14.01 7.77 -12.09
CA GLY A 55 14.59 9.12 -12.14
C GLY A 55 16.12 9.11 -12.14
N THR A 56 16.76 8.27 -11.30
CA THR A 56 18.23 8.13 -11.24
C THR A 56 18.79 7.56 -12.54
N LEU A 57 18.10 6.62 -13.17
CA LEU A 57 18.53 6.01 -14.43
C LEU A 57 18.15 6.84 -15.66
N GLY A 58 17.37 7.92 -15.50
CA GLY A 58 16.86 8.72 -16.61
C GLY A 58 15.91 7.93 -17.53
N LEU A 59 15.16 6.98 -16.97
CA LEU A 59 14.23 6.12 -17.69
C LEU A 59 12.79 6.56 -17.45
N PRO A 60 11.87 6.29 -18.41
CA PRO A 60 10.45 6.49 -18.17
C PRO A 60 9.95 5.55 -17.08
N GLU A 61 8.86 5.91 -16.40
CA GLU A 61 8.17 5.03 -15.46
C GLU A 61 7.74 3.71 -16.13
N PRO A 62 7.70 2.60 -15.37
CA PRO A 62 7.29 1.31 -15.92
C PRO A 62 5.82 1.30 -16.33
N ASP A 63 5.52 0.54 -17.38
CA ASP A 63 4.17 0.28 -17.89
C ASP A 63 3.57 -1.03 -17.35
N THR A 64 4.38 -1.80 -16.63
CA THR A 64 4.00 -3.07 -16.01
C THR A 64 4.78 -3.27 -14.72
N PHE A 65 4.16 -3.94 -13.75
CA PHE A 65 4.80 -4.26 -12.48
C PHE A 65 6.08 -5.10 -12.64
N LYS A 66 6.06 -6.02 -13.61
CA LYS A 66 7.21 -6.87 -13.90
C LYS A 66 8.14 -6.23 -14.92
N VAL A 67 9.11 -5.46 -14.46
CA VAL A 67 10.10 -4.77 -15.31
C VAL A 67 10.69 -5.68 -16.40
N ASN A 68 10.93 -6.95 -16.09
CA ASN A 68 11.46 -7.92 -17.06
C ASN A 68 10.50 -8.20 -18.25
N GLU A 69 9.20 -8.00 -18.06
CA GLU A 69 8.17 -8.19 -19.09
C GLU A 69 7.93 -6.91 -19.90
N SER A 70 8.37 -5.73 -19.42
CA SER A 70 8.20 -4.46 -20.12
C SER A 70 8.97 -4.43 -21.44
N SER A 71 8.35 -3.89 -22.48
CA SER A 71 8.98 -3.61 -23.76
C SER A 71 9.65 -2.23 -23.83
N LEU A 72 9.50 -1.42 -22.78
CA LEU A 72 10.07 -0.06 -22.74
C LEU A 72 11.58 -0.05 -22.53
N TYR A 73 12.17 -1.14 -22.02
CA TYR A 73 13.55 -1.17 -21.57
C TYR A 73 14.38 -2.22 -22.31
N THR A 74 15.65 -1.85 -22.63
CA THR A 74 16.63 -2.81 -23.13
C THR A 74 17.04 -3.81 -22.02
N ALA A 75 17.75 -4.88 -22.39
CA ALA A 75 18.26 -5.86 -21.43
C ALA A 75 19.22 -5.22 -20.40
N GLU A 76 20.06 -4.30 -20.84
CA GLU A 76 21.01 -3.56 -19.99
C GLU A 76 20.27 -2.65 -19.01
N GLN A 77 19.22 -1.94 -19.46
CA GLN A 77 18.40 -1.11 -18.61
C GLN A 77 17.63 -1.94 -17.56
N LYS A 78 17.04 -3.06 -17.96
CA LYS A 78 16.40 -4.01 -17.03
C LYS A 78 17.37 -4.49 -15.95
N LYS A 79 18.59 -4.85 -16.36
CA LYS A 79 19.65 -5.25 -15.41
C LYS A 79 19.99 -4.11 -14.44
N ALA A 80 20.13 -2.88 -14.93
CA ALA A 80 20.41 -1.72 -14.07
C ALA A 80 19.29 -1.48 -13.06
N ILE A 81 18.02 -1.53 -13.49
CA ILE A 81 16.84 -1.40 -12.61
C ILE A 81 16.86 -2.48 -11.52
N MET A 82 17.05 -3.75 -11.91
CA MET A 82 17.07 -4.87 -10.95
C MET A 82 18.26 -4.78 -9.98
N THR A 83 19.41 -4.24 -10.43
CA THR A 83 20.54 -3.97 -9.56
C THR A 83 20.18 -2.93 -8.49
N MET A 84 19.52 -1.84 -8.86
CA MET A 84 19.08 -0.84 -7.89
C MET A 84 18.07 -1.41 -6.90
N TYR A 85 17.09 -2.18 -7.34
CA TYR A 85 16.13 -2.84 -6.44
C TYR A 85 16.78 -3.83 -5.47
N GLY A 86 17.92 -4.44 -5.85
CA GLY A 86 18.67 -5.37 -5.02
C GLY A 86 19.74 -4.73 -4.13
N THR A 87 19.90 -3.40 -4.14
CA THR A 87 20.98 -2.70 -3.46
C THR A 87 20.47 -1.87 -2.29
N ALA A 88 20.92 -2.14 -1.07
CA ALA A 88 20.52 -1.43 0.14
C ALA A 88 20.77 0.09 0.06
N ASP A 89 21.83 0.50 -0.65
CA ASP A 89 22.12 1.93 -0.84
C ASP A 89 20.98 2.68 -1.55
N THR A 90 20.29 2.05 -2.51
CA THR A 90 19.10 2.62 -3.14
C THR A 90 18.06 3.02 -2.10
N PHE A 91 17.81 2.14 -1.14
CA PHE A 91 16.78 2.36 -0.11
C PHE A 91 17.17 3.48 0.87
N ARG A 92 18.45 3.74 1.12
CA ARG A 92 18.91 4.85 1.96
C ARG A 92 18.56 6.23 1.41
N HIS A 93 18.32 6.33 0.12
CA HIS A 93 18.03 7.58 -0.59
C HIS A 93 16.54 7.84 -0.85
N LEU A 94 15.67 6.89 -0.48
CA LEU A 94 14.23 7.04 -0.70
C LEU A 94 13.62 8.13 0.17
N GLN A 95 12.61 8.79 -0.40
CA GLN A 95 11.80 9.75 0.32
C GLN A 95 10.48 9.09 0.73
N TYR A 96 10.15 9.19 2.01
CA TYR A 96 8.87 8.75 2.52
C TYR A 96 7.83 9.87 2.43
N ASP A 97 6.58 9.50 2.19
CA ASP A 97 5.48 10.46 2.24
C ASP A 97 5.41 11.10 3.65
N SER A 98 5.23 12.40 3.69
CA SER A 98 5.15 13.15 4.94
C SER A 98 4.00 12.72 5.86
N LEU A 99 3.00 12.03 5.31
CA LEU A 99 1.86 11.47 6.05
C LEU A 99 2.18 10.17 6.78
N CYS A 100 3.34 9.54 6.52
CA CYS A 100 3.76 8.35 7.25
C CYS A 100 3.81 8.57 8.76
N LYS A 101 4.18 9.78 9.20
CA LYS A 101 4.18 10.17 10.62
C LYS A 101 2.80 10.08 11.30
N ASN A 102 1.72 10.02 10.53
CA ASN A 102 0.35 9.93 11.04
C ASN A 102 -0.13 8.47 11.18
N LEU A 103 0.65 7.48 10.72
CA LEU A 103 0.27 6.08 10.85
C LEU A 103 0.13 5.63 12.31
N PRO A 104 1.03 6.02 13.23
CA PRO A 104 0.86 5.69 14.65
C PRO A 104 -0.39 6.30 15.28
N ASP A 105 -0.90 7.42 14.76
CA ASP A 105 -2.12 8.04 15.26
C ASP A 105 -3.35 7.13 15.08
N LEU A 106 -3.35 6.23 14.08
CA LEU A 106 -4.40 5.24 13.90
C LEU A 106 -4.46 4.26 15.07
N GLU A 107 -3.32 3.91 15.67
CA GLU A 107 -3.25 3.00 16.84
C GLU A 107 -3.72 3.66 18.15
N THR A 108 -3.96 4.97 18.16
CA THR A 108 -4.61 5.65 19.29
C THR A 108 -6.12 5.39 19.34
N ILE A 109 -6.69 4.82 18.28
CA ILE A 109 -8.10 4.44 18.20
C ILE A 109 -8.24 3.01 18.75
N ASP A 110 -9.13 2.81 19.70
CA ASP A 110 -9.36 1.50 20.33
C ASP A 110 -9.55 0.40 19.26
N ASP A 111 -8.88 -0.73 19.46
CA ASP A 111 -8.94 -1.92 18.58
C ASP A 111 -8.55 -1.64 17.11
N VAL A 112 -7.73 -0.61 16.83
CA VAL A 112 -7.11 -0.39 15.52
C VAL A 112 -5.61 -0.67 15.63
N HIS A 113 -5.10 -1.53 14.75
CA HIS A 113 -3.69 -1.92 14.69
C HIS A 113 -3.13 -1.64 13.29
N VAL A 114 -1.95 -1.05 13.24
CA VAL A 114 -1.23 -0.77 12.00
C VAL A 114 -0.12 -1.79 11.80
N TRP A 115 -0.09 -2.41 10.65
CA TRP A 115 0.91 -3.40 10.25
C TRP A 115 1.65 -2.92 9.02
N ILE A 116 2.94 -3.15 8.97
CA ILE A 116 3.77 -2.98 7.77
C ILE A 116 4.16 -4.36 7.25
N ASN A 117 3.94 -4.60 5.96
CA ASN A 117 4.32 -5.86 5.32
C ASN A 117 5.03 -5.60 4.00
N SER A 118 6.34 -5.79 3.94
CA SER A 118 7.14 -5.53 2.76
C SER A 118 8.03 -6.72 2.39
N VAL A 119 8.25 -6.89 1.09
CA VAL A 119 9.21 -7.86 0.55
C VAL A 119 10.58 -7.18 0.42
N CYS A 120 11.63 -7.89 0.80
CA CYS A 120 13.00 -7.45 0.65
C CYS A 120 13.84 -8.53 -0.03
N PHE A 121 14.78 -8.14 -0.89
CA PHE A 121 15.70 -9.09 -1.53
C PHE A 121 16.82 -9.57 -0.58
N THR A 122 17.18 -8.75 0.40
CA THR A 122 18.23 -9.04 1.36
C THR A 122 17.88 -8.56 2.76
N HIS A 123 18.54 -9.13 3.78
CA HIS A 123 18.42 -8.64 5.16
C HIS A 123 18.92 -7.20 5.30
N GLU A 124 19.98 -6.81 4.58
CA GLU A 124 20.50 -5.44 4.61
C GLU A 124 19.44 -4.42 4.14
N ILE A 125 18.65 -4.76 3.10
CA ILE A 125 17.53 -3.91 2.66
C ILE A 125 16.47 -3.82 3.76
N ALA A 126 16.14 -4.93 4.42
CA ALA A 126 15.18 -4.94 5.52
C ALA A 126 15.66 -4.05 6.69
N ASP A 127 16.94 -4.14 7.05
CA ASP A 127 17.53 -3.30 8.11
C ASP A 127 17.45 -1.80 7.76
N VAL A 128 17.75 -1.43 6.51
CA VAL A 128 17.65 -0.04 6.05
C VAL A 128 16.19 0.45 6.08
N LYS A 129 15.24 -0.37 5.61
CA LYS A 129 13.82 -0.02 5.67
C LYS A 129 13.33 0.14 7.11
N LEU A 130 13.78 -0.72 8.03
CA LEU A 130 13.42 -0.62 9.45
C LEU A 130 13.94 0.68 10.05
N GLU A 131 15.21 1.05 9.79
CA GLU A 131 15.78 2.30 10.25
C GLU A 131 14.97 3.52 9.76
N GLN A 132 14.58 3.51 8.48
CA GLN A 132 13.76 4.58 7.91
C GLN A 132 12.34 4.60 8.50
N LEU A 133 11.69 3.45 8.68
CA LEU A 133 10.37 3.39 9.31
C LEU A 133 10.41 3.96 10.74
N ARG A 134 11.44 3.66 11.55
CA ARG A 134 11.64 4.28 12.86
C ARG A 134 11.68 5.81 12.79
N GLN A 135 12.28 6.34 11.73
CA GLN A 135 12.37 7.80 11.53
C GLN A 135 11.06 8.41 11.05
N TYR A 136 10.40 7.76 10.09
CA TYR A 136 9.23 8.34 9.40
C TYR A 136 7.88 7.95 10.00
N THR A 137 7.84 6.89 10.81
CA THR A 137 6.65 6.44 11.57
C THR A 137 6.98 6.32 13.07
N PRO A 138 7.43 7.40 13.73
CA PRO A 138 7.89 7.33 15.11
C PRO A 138 6.74 6.91 16.03
N GLY A 139 6.96 5.83 16.80
CA GLY A 139 5.95 5.30 17.74
C GLY A 139 5.12 4.14 17.18
N LEU A 140 5.32 3.74 15.92
CA LEU A 140 4.73 2.50 15.41
C LEU A 140 5.37 1.30 16.11
N ASP A 141 4.56 0.31 16.51
CA ASP A 141 5.03 -0.91 17.13
C ASP A 141 5.88 -1.73 16.16
N GLU A 142 7.14 -1.97 16.52
CA GLU A 142 8.06 -2.74 15.66
C GLU A 142 7.65 -4.21 15.53
N ASP A 143 6.94 -4.78 16.49
CA ASP A 143 6.40 -6.13 16.39
C ASP A 143 5.35 -6.27 15.30
N HIS A 144 4.81 -5.14 14.83
CA HIS A 144 3.90 -5.06 13.69
C HIS A 144 4.61 -4.85 12.33
N ILE A 145 5.94 -4.82 12.28
CA ILE A 145 6.71 -4.65 11.04
C ILE A 145 7.23 -6.01 10.56
N ILE A 146 6.76 -6.43 9.41
CA ILE A 146 7.09 -7.75 8.83
C ILE A 146 7.84 -7.57 7.52
N PHE A 147 9.10 -8.00 7.49
CA PHE A 147 9.89 -8.11 6.26
C PHE A 147 10.01 -9.57 5.82
N GLN A 148 9.60 -9.82 4.59
CA GLN A 148 9.73 -11.14 3.96
C GLN A 148 10.93 -11.12 3.03
N ILE A 149 11.97 -11.89 3.39
CA ILE A 149 13.19 -11.97 2.58
C ILE A 149 12.99 -13.01 1.50
N THR A 150 13.06 -12.59 0.23
CA THR A 150 12.93 -13.48 -0.92
C THR A 150 13.98 -13.14 -1.97
N SER A 151 14.64 -14.18 -2.53
CA SER A 151 15.68 -14.00 -3.54
C SER A 151 15.14 -13.65 -4.93
N ASP A 152 13.86 -13.80 -5.17
CA ASP A 152 13.21 -13.66 -6.47
C ASP A 152 12.10 -12.59 -6.49
N GLY A 153 11.93 -11.83 -5.40
CA GLY A 153 10.84 -10.86 -5.25
C GLY A 153 9.46 -11.51 -5.28
N SER A 154 9.37 -12.80 -4.94
CA SER A 154 8.11 -13.51 -4.89
C SER A 154 7.14 -12.85 -3.89
N SER A 155 5.87 -13.03 -4.17
CA SER A 155 4.78 -12.38 -3.47
C SER A 155 4.81 -12.51 -1.95
N LYS A 156 4.30 -11.49 -1.29
CA LYS A 156 4.02 -11.47 0.15
C LYS A 156 3.20 -12.70 0.56
N ARG A 157 3.52 -13.21 1.74
CA ARG A 157 2.66 -14.18 2.42
C ARG A 157 1.39 -13.48 2.88
N GLU A 158 0.31 -14.23 2.89
CA GLU A 158 -0.95 -13.76 3.43
C GLU A 158 -0.78 -13.39 4.92
N LEU A 159 -1.17 -12.18 5.26
CA LEU A 159 -1.37 -11.80 6.65
C LEU A 159 -2.82 -12.13 6.99
N SER A 160 -3.02 -13.19 7.74
CA SER A 160 -4.35 -13.68 8.14
C SER A 160 -5.17 -12.67 8.98
N CYS A 161 -4.55 -11.57 9.39
CA CYS A 161 -5.15 -10.56 10.27
C CYS A 161 -5.58 -9.26 9.56
N GLY A 162 -5.34 -9.11 8.25
CA GLY A 162 -5.63 -7.85 7.54
C GLY A 162 -7.14 -7.62 7.35
N THR A 163 -7.66 -6.51 7.91
CA THR A 163 -9.01 -6.00 7.61
C THR A 163 -8.96 -5.07 6.41
N ILE A 164 -7.93 -4.24 6.34
CA ILE A 164 -7.65 -3.31 5.26
C ILE A 164 -6.23 -3.57 4.78
N MET A 165 -6.01 -3.62 3.47
CA MET A 165 -4.69 -3.70 2.88
C MET A 165 -4.47 -2.56 1.91
N VAL A 166 -3.33 -1.87 2.02
CA VAL A 166 -2.90 -0.77 1.14
C VAL A 166 -1.67 -1.20 0.37
N GLU A 167 -1.75 -1.20 -0.94
CA GLU A 167 -0.77 -1.76 -1.88
C GLU A 167 -0.68 -0.93 -3.16
N ASP A 168 0.45 -1.03 -3.87
CA ASP A 168 0.62 -0.56 -5.24
C ASP A 168 0.58 -1.72 -6.25
N ASN A 169 0.81 -2.95 -5.78
CA ASN A 169 0.80 -4.14 -6.60
C ASN A 169 -0.56 -4.86 -6.57
N ILE A 170 -1.33 -4.69 -7.64
CA ILE A 170 -2.66 -5.30 -7.76
C ILE A 170 -2.63 -6.84 -7.63
N LEU A 171 -1.55 -7.50 -8.06
CA LEU A 171 -1.42 -8.95 -7.96
C LEU A 171 -1.29 -9.43 -6.51
N ASN A 172 -0.72 -8.61 -5.63
CA ASN A 172 -0.71 -8.90 -4.20
C ASN A 172 -2.12 -8.80 -3.63
N LEU A 173 -2.89 -7.77 -3.99
CA LEU A 173 -4.28 -7.61 -3.55
C LEU A 173 -5.18 -8.78 -4.00
N PHE A 174 -4.94 -9.35 -5.18
CA PHE A 174 -5.69 -10.52 -5.63
C PHE A 174 -5.42 -11.76 -4.79
N LYS A 175 -4.21 -11.92 -4.26
CA LYS A 175 -3.85 -13.07 -3.43
C LYS A 175 -4.43 -13.02 -2.01
N HIS A 176 -4.76 -11.82 -1.54
CA HIS A 176 -5.37 -11.60 -0.23
C HIS A 176 -6.91 -11.65 -0.34
N GLU A 177 -7.46 -12.79 -0.77
CA GLU A 177 -8.90 -12.93 -1.03
C GLU A 177 -9.75 -12.65 0.21
N GLU A 178 -9.26 -13.02 1.39
CA GLU A 178 -9.97 -12.84 2.66
C GLU A 178 -9.92 -11.42 3.22
N THR A 179 -9.05 -10.55 2.70
CA THR A 179 -9.02 -9.14 3.09
C THR A 179 -10.23 -8.40 2.53
N PRO A 180 -11.14 -7.91 3.39
CA PRO A 180 -12.42 -7.37 2.91
C PRO A 180 -12.30 -5.99 2.26
N ILE A 181 -11.32 -5.17 2.65
CA ILE A 181 -11.06 -3.85 2.08
C ILE A 181 -9.65 -3.82 1.50
N LYS A 182 -9.57 -3.61 0.19
CA LYS A 182 -8.33 -3.54 -0.58
C LYS A 182 -8.19 -2.16 -1.19
N ILE A 183 -7.12 -1.46 -0.86
CA ILE A 183 -6.83 -0.11 -1.34
C ILE A 183 -5.61 -0.19 -2.25
N LEU A 184 -5.76 0.22 -3.50
CA LEU A 184 -4.69 0.25 -4.48
C LEU A 184 -4.24 1.70 -4.72
N ILE A 185 -2.96 1.98 -4.48
CA ILE A 185 -2.35 3.25 -4.89
C ILE A 185 -2.16 3.22 -6.40
N ASP A 186 -2.78 4.17 -7.12
CA ASP A 186 -2.75 4.23 -8.59
C ASP A 186 -1.37 4.65 -9.08
N LYS A 187 -0.73 3.79 -9.85
CA LYS A 187 0.60 3.97 -10.44
C LYS A 187 0.56 3.71 -11.95
N SER A 188 1.59 4.13 -12.67
CA SER A 188 1.70 3.92 -14.12
C SER A 188 1.59 2.45 -14.55
N TYR A 189 2.12 1.53 -13.72
CA TYR A 189 2.22 0.10 -14.00
C TYR A 189 1.03 -0.76 -13.51
N ASN A 190 0.08 -0.17 -12.78
CA ASN A 190 -1.08 -0.89 -12.25
C ASN A 190 -2.43 -0.39 -12.77
N LYS A 191 -2.45 0.33 -13.91
CA LYS A 191 -3.66 0.95 -14.45
C LYS A 191 -4.73 -0.06 -14.83
N ALA A 192 -5.99 0.32 -14.67
CA ALA A 192 -7.16 -0.50 -14.98
C ALA A 192 -7.19 -1.01 -16.42
N GLU A 193 -6.63 -0.26 -17.37
CA GLU A 193 -6.51 -0.62 -18.79
C GLU A 193 -5.67 -1.88 -19.01
N VAL A 194 -4.70 -2.14 -18.12
CA VAL A 194 -3.81 -3.32 -18.19
C VAL A 194 -4.43 -4.53 -17.51
N TYR A 195 -5.12 -4.31 -16.39
CA TYR A 195 -5.64 -5.39 -15.54
C TYR A 195 -7.16 -5.60 -15.64
N GLY A 196 -7.83 -4.81 -16.50
CA GLY A 196 -9.25 -4.94 -16.83
C GLY A 196 -10.19 -4.62 -15.66
N THR A 197 -11.42 -5.16 -15.77
CA THR A 197 -12.51 -4.94 -14.78
C THR A 197 -12.31 -5.71 -13.47
N HIS A 198 -11.14 -6.27 -13.21
CA HIS A 198 -10.86 -7.01 -11.96
C HIS A 198 -11.05 -6.16 -10.70
N ASP A 199 -10.83 -4.84 -10.81
CA ASP A 199 -11.07 -3.91 -9.68
C ASP A 199 -12.52 -3.98 -9.20
N GLU A 200 -13.46 -4.06 -10.13
CA GLU A 200 -14.89 -4.10 -9.83
C GLU A 200 -15.34 -5.41 -9.18
N THR A 201 -14.69 -6.53 -9.54
CA THR A 201 -15.06 -7.86 -9.05
C THR A 201 -14.42 -8.22 -7.71
N HIS A 202 -13.27 -7.61 -7.37
CA HIS A 202 -12.47 -7.97 -6.19
C HIS A 202 -12.57 -6.98 -5.03
N GLY A 203 -13.44 -5.98 -5.11
CA GLY A 203 -13.63 -5.01 -4.03
C GLY A 203 -12.43 -4.09 -3.79
N ILE A 204 -11.69 -3.76 -4.87
CA ILE A 204 -10.51 -2.89 -4.79
C ILE A 204 -10.94 -1.42 -4.93
N ILE A 205 -10.49 -0.59 -4.00
CA ILE A 205 -10.67 0.86 -4.03
C ILE A 205 -9.38 1.48 -4.55
N ARG A 206 -9.43 2.14 -5.71
CA ARG A 206 -8.28 2.87 -6.26
C ARG A 206 -8.20 4.27 -5.70
N VAL A 207 -7.01 4.66 -5.26
CA VAL A 207 -6.71 6.00 -4.76
C VAL A 207 -5.41 6.52 -5.38
N LYS A 208 -5.25 7.84 -5.45
CA LYS A 208 -4.09 8.47 -6.11
C LYS A 208 -2.85 8.58 -5.22
N SER A 209 -3.00 8.41 -3.89
CA SER A 209 -1.93 8.69 -2.93
C SER A 209 -2.23 8.09 -1.57
N LEU A 210 -1.22 8.10 -0.70
CA LEU A 210 -1.37 7.75 0.71
C LEU A 210 -2.46 8.59 1.41
N ALA A 211 -2.57 9.89 1.08
CA ALA A 211 -3.64 10.74 1.59
C ALA A 211 -5.04 10.19 1.26
N GLY A 212 -5.23 9.72 0.03
CA GLY A 212 -6.48 9.07 -0.39
C GLY A 212 -6.75 7.78 0.39
N ALA A 213 -5.72 6.95 0.59
CA ALA A 213 -5.83 5.71 1.36
C ALA A 213 -6.22 6.00 2.81
N LEU A 214 -5.55 6.94 3.47
CA LEU A 214 -5.86 7.35 4.85
C LEU A 214 -7.28 7.90 4.99
N CYS A 215 -7.79 8.62 3.98
CA CYS A 215 -9.17 9.10 3.98
C CYS A 215 -10.17 7.94 3.92
N VAL A 216 -9.91 6.90 3.12
CA VAL A 216 -10.75 5.68 3.06
C VAL A 216 -10.72 4.94 4.40
N ILE A 217 -9.53 4.77 4.99
CA ILE A 217 -9.34 4.10 6.28
C ILE A 217 -10.09 4.83 7.40
N ASP A 218 -9.92 6.15 7.52
CA ASP A 218 -10.60 6.98 8.54
C ASP A 218 -12.13 6.88 8.41
N CYS A 219 -12.64 6.88 7.18
CA CYS A 219 -14.06 6.69 6.94
C CYS A 219 -14.54 5.30 7.36
N PHE A 220 -13.81 4.24 7.00
CA PHE A 220 -14.15 2.87 7.39
C PHE A 220 -14.20 2.72 8.91
N ILE A 221 -13.15 3.18 9.61
CA ILE A 221 -13.09 3.17 11.07
C ILE A 221 -14.30 3.91 11.66
N SER A 222 -14.61 5.11 11.13
CA SER A 222 -15.74 5.92 11.61
C SER A 222 -17.10 5.26 11.38
N LEU A 223 -17.26 4.44 10.34
CA LEU A 223 -18.48 3.69 10.06
C LEU A 223 -18.58 2.41 10.89
N SER A 224 -17.46 1.90 11.40
CA SER A 224 -17.37 0.66 12.19
C SER A 224 -17.53 0.90 13.69
N ARG A 225 -17.64 2.15 14.13
CA ARG A 225 -17.86 2.59 15.52
C ARG A 225 -19.26 3.18 15.66
#